data_403bc355bab9b76e1123cb8c071b3ce5
#
_entry.id   403bc355bab9b76e1123cb8c071b3ce5
#
_cell.length_a   1.000
_cell.length_b   1.000
_cell.length_c   1.000
_cell.angle_alpha   90.00
_cell.angle_beta   90.00
_cell.angle_gamma   90.00
#
_symmetry.space_group_name_H-M   'P 1'
#
loop_
_entity.id
_entity.type
_entity.pdbx_description
1 polymer ?
#
loop_
_entity_poly.entity_id
_entity_poly.type
_entity_poly.pdbx_seq_one_letter_code
_entity_poly.pdbx_strand_id
1 'polypeptide(L)'
;MPGKAHIQWVSKGQFVGTDSTKHSVVISRQDEENAVGMKPSDLLLVALGGCTSIDMVNILHKKRQKLTSLEIEIHGEQDPNPPWAFRKIQVMYTVRGRGLSDKAVADAISLAEGKYCSVKASLDKSVELQTEYQIVEDE
;
A
#
# COMPACT_ATOMS: atom_id res chain seq x y z
N MET A 1 -0.70 3.50 -19.51
CA MET A 1 -2.15 3.64 -19.23
C MET A 1 -2.38 4.86 -18.37
N PRO A 2 -3.21 5.79 -18.80
CA PRO A 2 -3.50 6.95 -17.97
C PRO A 2 -4.38 6.56 -16.79
N GLY A 3 -4.07 7.11 -15.64
CA GLY A 3 -4.93 7.01 -14.49
C GLY A 3 -6.04 8.06 -14.53
N LYS A 4 -7.12 7.82 -13.81
CA LYS A 4 -8.24 8.73 -13.73
C LYS A 4 -8.90 8.59 -12.36
N ALA A 5 -9.34 9.69 -11.81
CA ALA A 5 -10.13 9.68 -10.60
C ALA A 5 -11.27 10.71 -10.72
N HIS A 6 -12.41 10.35 -10.19
CA HIS A 6 -13.56 11.24 -10.08
C HIS A 6 -13.97 11.28 -8.61
N ILE A 7 -14.03 12.46 -8.04
CA ILE A 7 -14.39 12.64 -6.63
C ILE A 7 -15.72 13.37 -6.57
N GLN A 8 -16.68 12.78 -5.89
CA GLN A 8 -18.00 13.35 -5.73
C GLN A 8 -18.31 13.60 -4.26
N TRP A 9 -18.73 14.81 -3.97
CA TRP A 9 -19.24 15.16 -2.65
C TRP A 9 -20.62 14.54 -2.48
N VAL A 10 -20.83 13.84 -1.36
CA VAL A 10 -22.12 13.20 -1.07
C VAL A 10 -22.91 14.08 -0.11
N SER A 11 -22.35 14.38 1.05
CA SER A 11 -23.03 15.11 2.10
C SER A 11 -22.00 15.47 3.17
N LYS A 12 -22.14 16.64 3.81
CA LYS A 12 -21.27 17.04 4.93
C LYS A 12 -19.79 16.89 4.59
N GLY A 13 -19.03 16.09 5.33
CA GLY A 13 -17.64 15.77 5.08
C GLY A 13 -17.43 14.40 4.46
N GLN A 14 -18.36 13.93 3.62
CA GLN A 14 -18.36 12.59 3.05
C GLN A 14 -18.31 12.63 1.53
N PHE A 15 -17.45 11.80 0.94
CA PHE A 15 -17.16 11.80 -0.49
C PHE A 15 -17.01 10.38 -1.02
N VAL A 16 -17.18 10.23 -2.32
CA VAL A 16 -16.91 8.96 -3.01
C VAL A 16 -15.88 9.23 -4.10
N GLY A 17 -14.79 8.48 -4.08
CA GLY A 17 -13.79 8.50 -5.12
C GLY A 17 -13.94 7.27 -6.01
N THR A 18 -13.90 7.47 -7.32
CA THR A 18 -14.03 6.39 -8.31
C THR A 18 -12.84 6.44 -9.25
N ASP A 19 -12.22 5.30 -9.50
CA ASP A 19 -11.03 5.21 -10.35
C ASP A 19 -11.38 4.93 -11.81
N SER A 20 -10.34 4.78 -12.65
CA SER A 20 -10.49 4.51 -14.07
C SER A 20 -11.12 3.13 -14.36
N THR A 21 -11.08 2.21 -13.39
CA THR A 21 -11.65 0.86 -13.53
C THR A 21 -13.08 0.77 -13.00
N LYS A 22 -13.65 1.91 -12.62
CA LYS A 22 -15.03 2.05 -12.13
C LYS A 22 -15.25 1.40 -10.75
N HIS A 23 -14.21 1.36 -9.93
CA HIS A 23 -14.30 0.95 -8.55
C HIS A 23 -14.22 2.16 -7.63
N SER A 24 -14.89 2.08 -6.49
CA SER A 24 -15.08 3.24 -5.62
C SER A 24 -14.63 3.00 -4.20
N VAL A 25 -14.24 4.08 -3.54
CA VAL A 25 -13.92 4.12 -2.12
C VAL A 25 -14.64 5.28 -1.46
N VAL A 26 -15.15 5.06 -0.25
CA VAL A 26 -15.74 6.13 0.56
C VAL A 26 -14.62 6.85 1.31
N ILE A 27 -14.57 8.15 1.19
CA ILE A 27 -13.59 9.01 1.82
C ILE A 27 -14.33 10.02 2.70
N SER A 28 -13.82 10.30 3.89
CA SER A 28 -14.49 11.23 4.76
C SER A 28 -13.53 11.98 5.69
N ARG A 29 -14.04 13.06 6.28
CA ARG A 29 -13.44 13.66 7.46
C ARG A 29 -13.53 12.65 8.60
N GLN A 30 -12.63 12.78 9.56
CA GLN A 30 -12.54 11.82 10.67
C GLN A 30 -13.11 12.37 11.99
N ASP A 31 -13.97 13.37 11.90
CA ASP A 31 -14.70 13.85 13.08
C ASP A 31 -15.84 12.86 13.41
N GLU A 32 -16.39 13.00 14.61
CA GLU A 32 -17.38 12.06 15.13
C GLU A 32 -18.60 11.89 14.20
N GLU A 33 -19.03 12.97 13.56
CA GLU A 33 -20.19 12.95 12.68
C GLU A 33 -19.94 12.30 11.33
N ASN A 34 -18.73 12.42 10.80
CA ASN A 34 -18.40 12.05 9.42
C ASN A 34 -17.53 10.81 9.27
N ALA A 35 -17.03 10.22 10.34
CA ALA A 35 -16.06 9.11 10.28
C ALA A 35 -16.68 7.81 9.75
N VAL A 36 -17.13 7.84 8.49
CA VAL A 36 -17.78 6.72 7.81
C VAL A 36 -16.93 6.15 6.67
N GLY A 37 -15.86 6.84 6.32
CA GLY A 37 -15.01 6.46 5.22
C GLY A 37 -13.53 6.55 5.56
N MET A 38 -12.72 6.28 4.56
CA MET A 38 -11.28 6.25 4.69
C MET A 38 -10.70 7.66 4.74
N LYS A 39 -9.69 7.83 5.58
CA LYS A 39 -8.92 9.08 5.65
C LYS A 39 -8.09 9.21 4.36
N PRO A 40 -8.14 10.35 3.66
CA PRO A 40 -7.44 10.50 2.38
C PRO A 40 -5.95 10.22 2.44
N SER A 41 -5.27 10.67 3.50
CA SER A 41 -3.84 10.42 3.64
C SER A 41 -3.52 8.93 3.82
N ASP A 42 -4.39 8.19 4.49
CA ASP A 42 -4.21 6.73 4.64
C ASP A 42 -4.46 6.00 3.32
N LEU A 43 -5.30 6.55 2.45
CA LEU A 43 -5.52 5.98 1.13
C LEU A 43 -4.23 5.93 0.32
N LEU A 44 -3.34 6.89 0.50
CA LEU A 44 -2.02 6.88 -0.13
C LEU A 44 -1.19 5.67 0.35
N LEU A 45 -1.26 5.35 1.64
CA LEU A 45 -0.58 4.19 2.22
C LEU A 45 -1.20 2.88 1.72
N VAL A 46 -2.52 2.84 1.60
CA VAL A 46 -3.23 1.69 1.01
C VAL A 46 -2.78 1.49 -0.43
N ALA A 47 -2.66 2.57 -1.20
CA ALA A 47 -2.19 2.50 -2.58
C ALA A 47 -0.78 1.91 -2.67
N LEU A 48 0.12 2.33 -1.79
CA LEU A 48 1.48 1.82 -1.74
C LEU A 48 1.50 0.32 -1.46
N GLY A 49 0.80 -0.11 -0.41
CA GLY A 49 0.73 -1.53 -0.04
C GLY A 49 0.04 -2.39 -1.09
N GLY A 50 -1.03 -1.86 -1.68
CA GLY A 50 -1.75 -2.55 -2.76
C GLY A 50 -0.88 -2.78 -3.98
N CYS A 51 -0.11 -1.76 -4.35
CA CYS A 51 0.80 -1.83 -5.50
C CYS A 51 1.85 -2.92 -5.29
N THR A 52 2.54 -2.92 -4.16
CA THR A 52 3.59 -3.90 -3.88
C THR A 52 3.03 -5.30 -3.65
N SER A 53 1.85 -5.43 -3.03
CA SER A 53 1.27 -6.75 -2.72
C SER A 53 0.91 -7.53 -3.97
N ILE A 54 0.33 -6.86 -4.96
CA ILE A 54 -0.04 -7.50 -6.23
C ILE A 54 1.20 -8.09 -6.89
N ASP A 55 2.28 -7.32 -6.97
CA ASP A 55 3.52 -7.78 -7.58
C ASP A 55 4.20 -8.86 -6.76
N MET A 56 4.19 -8.75 -5.44
CA MET A 56 4.78 -9.75 -4.54
C MET A 56 4.17 -11.13 -4.76
N VAL A 57 2.84 -11.21 -4.76
CA VAL A 57 2.13 -12.48 -4.96
C VAL A 57 2.47 -13.05 -6.34
N ASN A 58 2.43 -12.22 -7.37
CA ASN A 58 2.74 -12.63 -8.72
C ASN A 58 4.17 -13.20 -8.85
N ILE A 59 5.14 -12.47 -8.32
CA ILE A 59 6.56 -12.86 -8.41
C ILE A 59 6.80 -14.15 -7.64
N LEU A 60 6.28 -14.27 -6.41
CA LEU A 60 6.46 -15.47 -5.60
C LEU A 60 5.83 -16.70 -6.26
N HIS A 61 4.67 -16.53 -6.88
CA HIS A 61 4.05 -17.63 -7.65
C HIS A 61 4.90 -18.03 -8.87
N LYS A 62 5.45 -17.06 -9.59
CA LYS A 62 6.37 -17.35 -10.71
C LYS A 62 7.64 -18.05 -10.26
N LYS A 63 8.10 -17.77 -9.06
CA LYS A 63 9.25 -18.44 -8.45
C LYS A 63 8.88 -19.78 -7.81
N ARG A 64 7.64 -20.20 -8.00
CA ARG A 64 7.10 -21.48 -7.48
C ARG A 64 7.21 -21.60 -5.96
N GLN A 65 7.09 -20.48 -5.28
CA GLN A 65 7.06 -20.47 -3.82
C GLN A 65 5.65 -20.82 -3.33
N LYS A 66 5.58 -21.60 -2.26
CA LYS A 66 4.30 -22.03 -1.69
C LYS A 66 3.80 -20.99 -0.70
N LEU A 67 3.34 -19.86 -1.23
CA LEU A 67 2.81 -18.76 -0.45
C LEU A 67 1.40 -19.10 0.04
N THR A 68 1.14 -18.93 1.33
CA THR A 68 -0.19 -19.15 1.91
C THR A 68 -0.83 -17.84 2.40
N SER A 69 -0.03 -16.85 2.77
CA SER A 69 -0.55 -15.55 3.23
C SER A 69 0.49 -14.46 3.03
N LEU A 70 0.02 -13.27 2.77
CA LEU A 70 0.85 -12.08 2.72
C LEU A 70 0.11 -10.95 3.43
N GLU A 71 0.78 -10.36 4.41
CA GLU A 71 0.28 -9.15 5.06
C GLU A 71 1.33 -8.05 4.92
N ILE A 72 0.87 -6.84 4.69
CA ILE A 72 1.74 -5.67 4.63
C ILE A 72 1.19 -4.63 5.58
N GLU A 73 2.00 -4.23 6.56
CA GLU A 73 1.64 -3.17 7.49
C GLU A 73 2.48 -1.95 7.15
N ILE A 74 1.84 -0.81 7.05
CA ILE A 74 2.49 0.43 6.62
C ILE A 74 2.20 1.53 7.62
N HIS A 75 3.27 2.19 8.09
CA HIS A 75 3.19 3.30 9.02
C HIS A 75 3.81 4.54 8.37
N GLY A 76 3.04 5.62 8.33
CA GLY A 76 3.50 6.88 7.78
C GLY A 76 3.66 7.93 8.87
N GLU A 77 4.82 8.58 8.89
CA GLU A 77 5.07 9.75 9.75
C GLU A 77 4.88 11.01 8.94
N GLN A 78 3.98 11.88 9.41
CA GLN A 78 3.66 13.15 8.78
C GLN A 78 4.28 14.31 9.54
N ASP A 79 4.57 15.41 8.84
CA ASP A 79 4.96 16.66 9.49
C ASP A 79 3.91 17.07 10.52
N PRO A 80 4.32 17.65 11.65
CA PRO A 80 3.36 18.14 12.64
C PRO A 80 2.63 19.41 12.21
N ASN A 81 3.12 20.09 11.17
CA ASN A 81 2.56 21.34 10.66
C ASN A 81 1.96 21.17 9.27
N PRO A 82 0.94 21.98 8.91
CA PRO A 82 0.39 21.94 7.57
C PRO A 82 1.46 22.14 6.49
N PRO A 83 1.41 21.43 5.37
CA PRO A 83 0.32 20.55 4.93
C PRO A 83 0.44 19.08 5.36
N TRP A 84 1.10 18.78 6.45
CA TRP A 84 1.25 17.45 7.03
C TRP A 84 1.80 16.40 6.05
N ALA A 85 2.83 16.78 5.33
CA ALA A 85 3.46 15.89 4.35
C ALA A 85 4.04 14.64 5.01
N PHE A 86 3.93 13.50 4.34
CA PHE A 86 4.64 12.30 4.78
C PHE A 86 6.14 12.53 4.61
N ARG A 87 6.92 12.23 5.65
CA ARG A 87 8.37 12.32 5.62
C ARG A 87 9.03 10.95 5.64
N LYS A 88 8.41 9.99 6.30
CA LYS A 88 8.94 8.66 6.43
C LYS A 88 7.79 7.65 6.39
N ILE A 89 7.97 6.59 5.62
CA ILE A 89 7.01 5.49 5.57
C ILE A 89 7.77 4.19 5.82
N GLN A 90 7.27 3.41 6.78
CA GLN A 90 7.80 2.09 7.10
C GLN A 90 6.87 1.04 6.51
N VAL A 91 7.45 0.09 5.79
CA VAL A 91 6.72 -1.01 5.17
C VAL A 91 7.22 -2.32 5.76
N MET A 92 6.32 -3.07 6.39
CA MET A 92 6.64 -4.36 6.99
C MET A 92 5.85 -5.46 6.30
N TYR A 93 6.54 -6.40 5.67
CA TYR A 93 5.93 -7.55 5.03
C TYR A 93 5.97 -8.75 5.98
N THR A 94 4.84 -9.44 6.13
CA THR A 94 4.80 -10.75 6.77
C THR A 94 4.41 -11.76 5.70
N VAL A 95 5.37 -12.61 5.33
CA VAL A 95 5.23 -13.56 4.24
C VAL A 95 5.13 -14.95 4.84
N ARG A 96 3.98 -15.57 4.70
CA ARG A 96 3.73 -16.90 5.26
C ARG A 96 3.61 -17.92 4.14
N GLY A 97 4.21 -19.06 4.34
CA GLY A 97 4.15 -20.16 3.37
C GLY A 97 4.93 -21.37 3.84
N ARG A 98 5.09 -22.33 2.94
CA ARG A 98 5.76 -23.59 3.21
C ARG A 98 7.10 -23.64 2.50
N GLY A 99 8.18 -23.74 3.27
CA GLY A 99 9.52 -23.84 2.72
C GLY A 99 9.92 -22.65 1.86
N LEU A 100 9.48 -21.44 2.22
CA LEU A 100 9.80 -20.24 1.46
C LEU A 100 11.29 -19.95 1.51
N SER A 101 11.86 -19.62 0.33
CA SER A 101 13.26 -19.23 0.22
C SER A 101 13.41 -17.76 0.62
N ASP A 102 14.33 -17.48 1.54
CA ASP A 102 14.64 -16.09 1.93
C ASP A 102 15.07 -15.27 0.71
N LYS A 103 15.92 -15.87 -0.14
CA LYS A 103 16.36 -15.18 -1.37
C LYS A 103 15.20 -14.86 -2.28
N ALA A 104 14.26 -15.79 -2.47
CA ALA A 104 13.10 -15.57 -3.32
C ALA A 104 12.22 -14.43 -2.79
N VAL A 105 12.02 -14.38 -1.46
CA VAL A 105 11.23 -13.32 -0.83
C VAL A 105 11.95 -11.97 -0.95
N ALA A 106 13.24 -11.93 -0.66
CA ALA A 106 14.02 -10.69 -0.78
C ALA A 106 14.03 -10.16 -2.21
N ASP A 107 14.21 -11.04 -3.21
CA ASP A 107 14.18 -10.67 -4.63
C ASP A 107 12.79 -10.17 -5.03
N ALA A 108 11.74 -10.80 -4.53
CA ALA A 108 10.37 -10.39 -4.83
C ALA A 108 10.09 -8.98 -4.31
N ILE A 109 10.51 -8.68 -3.08
CA ILE A 109 10.36 -7.34 -2.49
C ILE A 109 11.14 -6.31 -3.32
N SER A 110 12.39 -6.62 -3.65
CA SER A 110 13.24 -5.73 -4.43
C SER A 110 12.63 -5.40 -5.80
N LEU A 111 12.08 -6.39 -6.47
CA LEU A 111 11.42 -6.20 -7.76
C LEU A 111 10.09 -5.45 -7.62
N ALA A 112 9.28 -5.83 -6.66
CA ALA A 112 7.97 -5.19 -6.43
C ALA A 112 8.14 -3.71 -6.14
N GLU A 113 9.05 -3.36 -5.24
CA GLU A 113 9.27 -1.97 -4.84
C GLU A 113 10.09 -1.18 -5.86
N GLY A 114 11.17 -1.77 -6.35
CA GLY A 114 12.15 -1.04 -7.14
C GLY A 114 11.85 -0.94 -8.64
N LYS A 115 11.14 -1.92 -9.20
CA LYS A 115 10.91 -1.97 -10.64
C LYS A 115 9.46 -1.75 -11.05
N TYR A 116 8.50 -2.22 -10.27
CA TYR A 116 7.11 -2.29 -10.70
C TYR A 116 6.15 -1.36 -9.96
N CYS A 117 6.51 -0.81 -8.80
CA CYS A 117 5.59 0.01 -8.04
C CYS A 117 5.60 1.47 -8.47
N SER A 118 4.58 1.87 -9.23
CA SER A 118 4.41 3.26 -9.65
C SER A 118 4.18 4.21 -8.49
N VAL A 119 3.48 3.74 -7.45
CA VAL A 119 3.19 4.55 -6.26
C VAL A 119 4.49 4.87 -5.52
N LYS A 120 5.33 3.86 -5.26
CA LYS A 120 6.62 4.09 -4.63
C LYS A 120 7.49 5.04 -5.45
N ALA A 121 7.56 4.81 -6.77
CA ALA A 121 8.35 5.65 -7.67
C ALA A 121 7.89 7.12 -7.60
N SER A 122 6.59 7.34 -7.42
CA SER A 122 6.03 8.68 -7.30
C SER A 122 6.33 9.35 -5.97
N LEU A 123 6.57 8.57 -4.91
CA LEU A 123 6.84 9.08 -3.56
C LEU A 123 8.32 9.18 -3.23
N ASP A 124 9.16 8.42 -3.90
CA ASP A 124 10.55 8.13 -3.53
C ASP A 124 11.43 9.37 -3.32
N LYS A 125 11.15 10.45 -4.04
CA LYS A 125 11.99 11.65 -4.01
C LYS A 125 11.74 12.53 -2.78
N SER A 126 10.58 12.41 -2.15
CA SER A 126 10.18 13.29 -1.06
C SER A 126 9.95 12.57 0.27
N VAL A 127 9.89 11.25 0.24
CA VAL A 127 9.58 10.43 1.41
C VAL A 127 10.65 9.37 1.61
N GLU A 128 11.17 9.26 2.83
CA GLU A 128 12.08 8.18 3.19
C GLU A 128 11.26 6.90 3.36
N LEU A 129 11.58 5.86 2.58
CA LEU A 129 10.90 4.57 2.65
C LEU A 129 11.83 3.53 3.28
N GLN A 130 11.37 2.89 4.35
CA GLN A 130 12.10 1.82 5.03
C GLN A 130 11.30 0.54 4.92
N THR A 131 11.96 -0.55 4.54
CA THR A 131 11.33 -1.84 4.31
C THR A 131 11.93 -2.90 5.21
N GLU A 132 11.07 -3.68 5.84
CA GLU A 132 11.45 -4.86 6.60
C GLU A 132 10.52 -6.01 6.22
N TYR A 133 10.97 -7.23 6.43
CA TYR A 133 10.13 -8.40 6.20
C TYR A 133 10.46 -9.52 7.17
N GLN A 134 9.49 -10.38 7.37
CA GLN A 134 9.67 -11.64 8.11
C GLN A 134 8.98 -12.76 7.36
N ILE A 135 9.59 -13.93 7.42
CA ILE A 135 9.05 -15.16 6.83
C ILE A 135 8.55 -16.03 7.97
N VAL A 136 7.32 -16.51 7.84
CA VAL A 136 6.71 -17.39 8.83
C VAL A 136 6.39 -18.71 8.15
N GLU A 137 6.93 -19.81 8.73
CA GLU A 137 6.65 -21.14 8.22
C GLU A 137 5.21 -21.51 8.56
N ASP A 138 4.49 -22.00 7.56
CA ASP A 138 3.10 -22.43 7.72
C ASP A 138 3.05 -23.94 7.82
N GLU A 139 2.28 -24.47 8.78
CA GLU A 139 2.19 -25.91 9.03
C GLU A 139 1.17 -26.63 8.15
#